data_9213ddb4e653bc24bf0557478e7c2027
#
_entry.id   9213ddb4e653bc24bf0557478e7c2027
#
_cell.length_a   1.000
_cell.length_b   1.000
_cell.length_c   1.000
_cell.angle_alpha   90.00
_cell.angle_beta   90.00
_cell.angle_gamma   90.00
#
_symmetry.space_group_name_H-M   'P 1'
#
loop_
_entity.id
_entity.type
_entity.pdbx_description
1 polymer ?
#
loop_
_entity_poly.entity_id
_entity_poly.type
_entity_poly.pdbx_seq_one_letter_code
_entity_poly.pdbx_strand_id
1 'polypeptide(L)'
;MALEIERKFLVKDKAFLEAAERHVSICQYYLHQDESGGVRRVRFLDDKVYLTIKGPSSPDGLVREEVEREISPEEGQSLLAQGHEGKVSKTRYYIPYASYLWEVDVFHEELEGLIIAEVELPSLDAQPSLPSWVGEEVTGDVRYYNSALARVGQYPFPAADQSKQPSNT
;
A
#
# COMPACT_ATOMS: atom_id res chain seq x y z
N MET A 1 14.60 6.97 12.94
CA MET A 1 13.95 6.63 11.68
C MET A 1 14.21 5.18 11.33
N ALA A 2 13.14 4.45 11.07
CA ALA A 2 13.27 3.07 10.64
C ALA A 2 13.43 2.98 9.13
N LEU A 3 14.19 1.99 8.65
CA LEU A 3 14.23 1.66 7.24
C LEU A 3 13.17 0.63 6.95
N GLU A 4 12.45 0.82 5.85
CA GLU A 4 11.46 -0.11 5.36
C GLU A 4 12.01 -0.73 4.08
N ILE A 5 12.07 -2.06 4.06
CA ILE A 5 12.53 -2.82 2.90
C ILE A 5 11.36 -3.72 2.50
N GLU A 6 10.80 -3.50 1.31
CA GLU A 6 9.64 -4.30 0.88
C GLU A 6 9.63 -4.54 -0.60
N ARG A 7 8.94 -5.62 -1.00
CA ARG A 7 8.66 -5.91 -2.40
C ARG A 7 7.15 -5.87 -2.63
N LYS A 8 6.75 -5.48 -3.81
CA LYS A 8 5.37 -5.22 -4.18
C LYS A 8 5.03 -5.98 -5.46
N PHE A 9 3.85 -6.60 -5.46
CA PHE A 9 3.41 -7.46 -6.57
C PHE A 9 1.94 -7.21 -6.89
N LEU A 10 1.58 -7.40 -8.13
CA LEU A 10 0.18 -7.59 -8.51
C LEU A 10 -0.26 -8.99 -8.09
N VAL A 11 -1.56 -9.24 -8.07
CA VAL A 11 -2.14 -10.49 -7.57
C VAL A 11 -2.89 -11.18 -8.71
N LYS A 12 -2.60 -12.47 -8.95
CA LYS A 12 -3.15 -13.25 -10.06
C LYS A 12 -4.59 -13.68 -9.84
N ASP A 13 -4.93 -14.08 -8.59
CA ASP A 13 -6.23 -14.63 -8.26
C ASP A 13 -6.53 -14.36 -6.79
N LYS A 14 -7.72 -14.74 -6.37
CA LYS A 14 -8.22 -14.44 -5.02
C LYS A 14 -8.00 -15.57 -4.01
N ALA A 15 -7.12 -16.53 -4.30
CA ALA A 15 -6.85 -17.63 -3.38
C ALA A 15 -6.30 -17.16 -2.04
N PHE A 16 -5.69 -15.96 -1.99
CA PHE A 16 -5.20 -15.40 -0.73
C PHE A 16 -6.30 -15.23 0.32
N LEU A 17 -7.55 -15.07 -0.10
CA LEU A 17 -8.68 -14.86 0.83
C LEU A 17 -8.86 -16.03 1.80
N GLU A 18 -8.64 -17.26 1.33
CA GLU A 18 -8.76 -18.45 2.16
C GLU A 18 -7.61 -18.62 3.14
N ALA A 19 -6.46 -18.03 2.83
CA ALA A 19 -5.26 -18.12 3.65
C ALA A 19 -5.11 -16.94 4.62
N ALA A 20 -5.95 -15.94 4.51
CA ALA A 20 -5.87 -14.75 5.36
C ALA A 20 -6.26 -15.07 6.81
N GLU A 21 -5.42 -14.66 7.75
CA GLU A 21 -5.72 -14.85 9.18
C GLU A 21 -6.56 -13.72 9.77
N ARG A 22 -6.51 -12.53 9.13
CA ARG A 22 -7.31 -11.37 9.55
C ARG A 22 -7.31 -10.32 8.46
N HIS A 23 -8.18 -9.33 8.59
CA HIS A 23 -8.20 -8.18 7.71
C HIS A 23 -8.60 -6.93 8.48
N VAL A 24 -8.26 -5.77 7.94
CA VAL A 24 -8.61 -4.47 8.50
C VAL A 24 -9.03 -3.52 7.38
N SER A 25 -9.91 -2.59 7.70
CA SER A 25 -10.28 -1.51 6.79
C SER A 25 -9.34 -0.34 6.99
N ILE A 26 -8.81 0.20 5.89
CA ILE A 26 -7.88 1.32 5.90
C ILE A 26 -8.43 2.42 5.00
N CYS A 27 -8.42 3.64 5.52
CA CYS A 27 -8.67 4.83 4.73
C CYS A 27 -7.52 5.78 4.99
N GLN A 28 -6.80 6.17 3.96
CA GLN A 28 -5.62 7.02 4.12
C GLN A 28 -5.65 8.18 3.16
N TYR A 29 -5.16 9.31 3.66
CA TYR A 29 -5.13 10.58 2.94
C TYR A 29 -3.71 11.06 2.82
N TYR A 30 -3.37 11.60 1.66
CA TYR A 30 -2.02 12.11 1.38
C TYR A 30 -2.02 13.62 1.47
N LEU A 31 -1.20 14.15 2.38
CA LEU A 31 -1.05 15.58 2.57
C LEU A 31 -0.18 16.15 1.45
N HIS A 32 -0.15 17.49 1.32
CA HIS A 32 0.67 18.12 0.28
C HIS A 32 2.11 17.67 0.36
N GLN A 33 2.67 17.29 -0.78
CA GLN A 33 4.06 16.90 -0.90
C GLN A 33 4.95 18.14 -0.95
N ASP A 34 6.11 18.05 -0.29
CA ASP A 34 7.15 19.05 -0.47
C ASP A 34 8.05 18.65 -1.66
N GLU A 35 9.04 19.49 -1.96
CA GLU A 35 9.95 19.26 -3.09
C GLU A 35 10.92 18.11 -2.87
N SER A 36 11.06 17.61 -1.66
CA SER A 36 12.00 16.54 -1.32
C SER A 36 11.58 15.16 -1.85
N GLY A 37 10.32 15.02 -2.31
CA GLY A 37 9.78 13.74 -2.76
C GLY A 37 9.32 12.85 -1.63
N GLY A 38 9.32 13.36 -0.40
CA GLY A 38 8.80 12.64 0.75
C GLY A 38 7.28 12.57 0.74
N VAL A 39 6.72 11.63 1.49
CA VAL A 39 5.28 11.41 1.57
C VAL A 39 4.83 11.61 3.01
N ARG A 40 3.74 12.36 3.18
CA ARG A 40 3.08 12.55 4.47
C ARG A 40 1.67 11.99 4.34
N ARG A 41 1.28 11.13 5.28
CA ARG A 41 0.02 10.38 5.19
C ARG A 41 -0.69 10.36 6.54
N VAL A 42 -2.00 10.60 6.52
CA VAL A 42 -2.88 10.37 7.67
C VAL A 42 -3.69 9.12 7.37
N ARG A 43 -3.54 8.09 8.20
CA ARG A 43 -4.20 6.80 8.01
C ARG A 43 -5.19 6.55 9.14
N PHE A 44 -6.42 6.23 8.77
CA PHE A 44 -7.45 5.76 9.68
C PHE A 44 -7.50 4.24 9.58
N LEU A 45 -7.24 3.58 10.69
CA LEU A 45 -7.23 2.13 10.77
C LEU A 45 -8.07 1.74 11.98
N ASP A 46 -9.26 1.20 11.74
CA ASP A 46 -10.26 0.95 12.76
C ASP A 46 -10.58 2.26 13.51
N ASP A 47 -10.38 2.31 14.83
CA ASP A 47 -10.63 3.50 15.64
C ASP A 47 -9.36 4.32 15.90
N LYS A 48 -8.24 3.96 15.27
CA LYS A 48 -6.95 4.62 15.47
C LYS A 48 -6.55 5.44 14.26
N VAL A 49 -5.74 6.47 14.52
CA VAL A 49 -5.24 7.36 13.47
C VAL A 49 -3.72 7.44 13.58
N TYR A 50 -3.05 7.35 12.44
CA TYR A 50 -1.58 7.38 12.39
C TYR A 50 -1.13 8.47 11.42
N LEU A 51 -0.11 9.21 11.83
CA LEU A 51 0.62 10.10 10.93
C LEU A 51 1.89 9.40 10.51
N THR A 52 2.08 9.25 9.21
CA THR A 52 3.25 8.60 8.64
C THR A 52 4.01 9.59 7.77
N ILE A 53 5.32 9.63 7.93
CA ILE A 53 6.21 10.43 7.11
C ILE A 53 7.23 9.48 6.48
N LYS A 54 7.27 9.44 5.15
CA LYS A 54 8.21 8.60 4.41
C LYS A 54 9.14 9.49 3.60
N GLY A 55 10.43 9.17 3.65
CA GLY A 55 11.41 9.80 2.77
C GLY A 55 11.29 9.27 1.34
N PRO A 56 12.09 9.80 0.40
CA PRO A 56 12.12 9.27 -0.95
C PRO A 56 12.62 7.83 -0.96
N SER A 57 12.08 7.00 -1.85
CA SER A 57 12.54 5.62 -1.97
C SER A 57 13.88 5.56 -2.69
N SER A 58 14.63 4.47 -2.46
CA SER A 58 15.83 4.18 -3.22
C SER A 58 15.50 4.03 -4.71
N PRO A 59 16.49 4.18 -5.62
CA PRO A 59 16.22 4.09 -7.06
C PRO A 59 15.56 2.79 -7.51
N ASP A 60 15.83 1.66 -6.83
CA ASP A 60 15.21 0.37 -7.12
C ASP A 60 13.86 0.19 -6.43
N GLY A 61 13.45 1.15 -5.58
CA GLY A 61 12.17 1.10 -4.88
C GLY A 61 12.12 0.19 -3.67
N LEU A 62 13.24 -0.46 -3.31
CA LEU A 62 13.25 -1.44 -2.22
C LEU A 62 13.33 -0.80 -0.83
N VAL A 63 14.05 0.32 -0.68
CA VAL A 63 14.36 0.89 0.64
C VAL A 63 13.80 2.29 0.79
N ARG A 64 13.25 2.57 1.96
CA ARG A 64 12.66 3.86 2.29
C ARG A 64 12.74 4.11 3.78
N GLU A 65 13.04 5.34 4.19
CA GLU A 65 12.95 5.74 5.59
C GLU A 65 11.50 6.03 5.95
N GLU A 66 11.09 5.66 7.15
CA GLU A 66 9.73 5.85 7.61
C GLU A 66 9.70 6.21 9.09
N VAL A 67 8.86 7.19 9.43
CA VAL A 67 8.49 7.54 10.79
C VAL A 67 6.96 7.49 10.89
N GLU A 68 6.45 6.73 11.85
CA GLU A 68 5.01 6.64 12.07
C GLU A 68 4.70 6.82 13.55
N ARG A 69 3.66 7.58 13.85
CA ARG A 69 3.17 7.73 15.22
C ARG A 69 1.65 7.78 15.25
N GLU A 70 1.09 7.29 16.33
CA GLU A 70 -0.34 7.40 16.56
C GLU A 70 -0.67 8.84 16.97
N ILE A 71 -1.75 9.39 16.41
CA ILE A 71 -2.25 10.71 16.75
C ILE A 71 -3.72 10.59 17.15
N SER A 72 -4.27 11.64 17.76
CA SER A 72 -5.67 11.64 18.11
C SER A 72 -6.54 11.80 16.86
N PRO A 73 -7.80 11.33 16.88
CA PRO A 73 -8.72 11.58 15.77
C PRO A 73 -8.89 13.08 15.48
N GLU A 74 -8.90 13.91 16.51
CA GLU A 74 -9.02 15.36 16.35
C GLU A 74 -7.82 15.95 15.63
N GLU A 75 -6.63 15.50 15.98
CA GLU A 75 -5.39 15.93 15.32
C GLU A 75 -5.39 15.51 13.85
N GLY A 76 -5.85 14.30 13.57
CA GLY A 76 -6.00 13.79 12.19
C GLY A 76 -6.95 14.67 11.38
N GLN A 77 -8.11 14.98 11.92
CA GLN A 77 -9.08 15.84 11.24
C GLN A 77 -8.54 17.24 11.01
N SER A 78 -7.79 17.80 11.97
CA SER A 78 -7.16 19.10 11.82
C SER A 78 -6.16 19.13 10.68
N LEU A 79 -5.38 18.05 10.52
CA LEU A 79 -4.42 17.94 9.42
C LEU A 79 -5.14 17.87 8.07
N LEU A 80 -6.23 17.11 7.99
CA LEU A 80 -7.01 17.01 6.76
C LEU A 80 -7.71 18.32 6.39
N ALA A 81 -8.11 19.09 7.38
CA ALA A 81 -8.74 20.39 7.14
C ALA A 81 -7.80 21.39 6.47
N GLN A 82 -6.50 21.18 6.56
CA GLN A 82 -5.50 22.01 5.88
C GLN A 82 -5.34 21.64 4.39
N GLY A 83 -6.01 20.59 3.95
CA GLY A 83 -6.00 20.14 2.56
C GLY A 83 -5.20 18.86 2.36
N HIS A 84 -5.63 18.07 1.39
CA HIS A 84 -4.95 16.83 1.00
C HIS A 84 -5.03 16.62 -0.50
N GLU A 85 -4.12 15.81 -1.05
CA GLU A 85 -3.99 15.63 -2.49
C GLU A 85 -4.65 14.36 -3.00
N GLY A 86 -5.22 13.54 -2.12
CA GLY A 86 -5.90 12.32 -2.56
C GLY A 86 -6.12 11.37 -1.40
N LYS A 87 -6.95 10.36 -1.69
CA LYS A 87 -7.43 9.40 -0.71
C LYS A 87 -7.36 8.00 -1.29
N VAL A 88 -7.02 7.02 -0.46
CA VAL A 88 -7.11 5.59 -0.79
C VAL A 88 -7.98 4.90 0.26
N SER A 89 -8.96 4.14 -0.19
CA SER A 89 -9.76 3.26 0.66
C SER A 89 -9.46 1.83 0.25
N LYS A 90 -9.14 0.97 1.22
CA LYS A 90 -8.77 -0.42 0.93
C LYS A 90 -9.03 -1.32 2.13
N THR A 91 -9.10 -2.62 1.87
CA THR A 91 -9.10 -3.65 2.90
C THR A 91 -7.78 -4.38 2.82
N ARG A 92 -7.06 -4.45 3.95
CA ARG A 92 -5.78 -5.15 4.02
C ARG A 92 -5.98 -6.51 4.64
N TYR A 93 -5.57 -7.55 3.91
CA TYR A 93 -5.57 -8.93 4.38
C TYR A 93 -4.16 -9.33 4.78
N TYR A 94 -4.04 -10.04 5.89
CA TYR A 94 -2.75 -10.51 6.41
C TYR A 94 -2.64 -12.00 6.20
N ILE A 95 -1.65 -12.43 5.43
CA ILE A 95 -1.48 -13.83 5.04
C ILE A 95 -0.08 -14.31 5.45
N PRO A 96 0.04 -15.15 6.49
CA PRO A 96 1.32 -15.80 6.80
C PRO A 96 1.65 -16.80 5.69
N TYR A 97 2.89 -16.76 5.21
CA TYR A 97 3.34 -17.72 4.20
C TYR A 97 4.85 -17.87 4.27
N ALA A 98 5.33 -19.11 4.49
CA ALA A 98 6.76 -19.45 4.48
C ALA A 98 7.62 -18.49 5.30
N SER A 99 7.23 -18.27 6.55
CA SER A 99 7.92 -17.42 7.54
C SER A 99 7.83 -15.92 7.30
N TYR A 100 7.07 -15.50 6.30
CA TYR A 100 6.81 -14.07 6.03
C TYR A 100 5.35 -13.75 6.25
N LEU A 101 5.07 -12.49 6.55
CA LEU A 101 3.71 -12.00 6.61
C LEU A 101 3.46 -11.16 5.36
N TRP A 102 2.56 -11.61 4.51
CA TRP A 102 2.14 -10.88 3.33
C TRP A 102 0.95 -10.00 3.66
N GLU A 103 0.98 -8.79 3.12
CA GLU A 103 -0.13 -7.85 3.22
C GLU A 103 -0.72 -7.68 1.84
N VAL A 104 -2.01 -8.02 1.70
CA VAL A 104 -2.71 -7.91 0.42
C VAL A 104 -3.78 -6.84 0.54
N ASP A 105 -3.63 -5.77 -0.22
CA ASP A 105 -4.56 -4.65 -0.23
C ASP A 105 -5.54 -4.79 -1.39
N VAL A 106 -6.82 -4.91 -1.05
CA VAL A 106 -7.91 -4.89 -2.01
C VAL A 106 -8.48 -3.48 -2.01
N PHE A 107 -8.33 -2.78 -3.11
CA PHE A 107 -8.71 -1.37 -3.22
C PHE A 107 -10.19 -1.22 -3.52
N HIS A 108 -10.76 -0.11 -3.06
CA HIS A 108 -12.17 0.23 -3.21
C HIS A 108 -12.34 1.57 -3.92
N GLU A 109 -13.58 1.96 -4.13
CA GLU A 109 -13.97 3.23 -4.74
C GLU A 109 -13.34 3.39 -6.14
N GLU A 110 -12.65 4.48 -6.43
CA GLU A 110 -12.07 4.75 -7.76
C GLU A 110 -11.03 3.72 -8.19
N LEU A 111 -10.44 3.00 -7.22
CA LEU A 111 -9.40 2.01 -7.48
C LEU A 111 -9.92 0.58 -7.45
N GLU A 112 -11.24 0.40 -7.45
CA GLU A 112 -11.83 -0.94 -7.42
C GLU A 112 -11.30 -1.79 -8.58
N GLY A 113 -10.96 -3.04 -8.26
CA GLY A 113 -10.35 -3.97 -9.20
C GLY A 113 -8.86 -4.13 -9.01
N LEU A 114 -8.21 -3.18 -8.36
CA LEU A 114 -6.79 -3.27 -8.08
C LEU A 114 -6.56 -4.07 -6.79
N ILE A 115 -5.61 -5.00 -6.86
CA ILE A 115 -5.15 -5.76 -5.70
C ILE A 115 -3.64 -5.79 -5.71
N ILE A 116 -3.02 -5.35 -4.62
CA ILE A 116 -1.56 -5.29 -4.50
C ILE A 116 -1.12 -6.09 -3.27
N ALA A 117 -0.10 -6.92 -3.45
CA ALA A 117 0.52 -7.67 -2.36
C ALA A 117 1.88 -7.07 -2.04
N GLU A 118 2.17 -6.96 -0.75
CA GLU A 118 3.45 -6.47 -0.27
C GLU A 118 4.02 -7.46 0.74
N VAL A 119 5.35 -7.59 0.74
CA VAL A 119 6.07 -8.37 1.74
C VAL A 119 7.24 -7.55 2.24
N GLU A 120 7.32 -7.36 3.55
CA GLU A 120 8.44 -6.68 4.19
C GLU A 120 9.59 -7.66 4.40
N LEU A 121 10.80 -7.22 4.09
CA LEU A 121 11.99 -8.05 4.14
C LEU A 121 12.89 -7.62 5.30
N PRO A 122 13.54 -8.59 5.99
CA PRO A 122 14.49 -8.25 7.06
C PRO A 122 15.81 -7.69 6.54
N SER A 123 16.11 -7.91 5.27
CA SER A 123 17.36 -7.44 4.65
C SER A 123 17.21 -7.36 3.14
N LEU A 124 18.14 -6.68 2.48
CA LEU A 124 18.14 -6.51 1.03
C LEU A 124 18.31 -7.82 0.26
N ASP A 125 18.99 -8.79 0.85
CA ASP A 125 19.26 -10.08 0.20
C ASP A 125 18.26 -11.17 0.58
N ALA A 126 17.24 -10.85 1.36
CA ALA A 126 16.20 -11.80 1.69
C ALA A 126 15.40 -12.17 0.43
N GLN A 127 15.10 -13.46 0.27
CA GLN A 127 14.35 -13.97 -0.87
C GLN A 127 13.15 -14.77 -0.37
N PRO A 128 12.01 -14.14 -0.19
CA PRO A 128 10.81 -14.85 0.27
C PRO A 128 10.28 -15.78 -0.81
N SER A 129 9.74 -16.91 -0.38
CA SER A 129 8.98 -17.77 -1.28
C SER A 129 7.70 -17.05 -1.70
N LEU A 130 7.37 -17.12 -2.97
CA LEU A 130 6.19 -16.43 -3.51
C LEU A 130 4.98 -17.37 -3.47
N PRO A 131 3.88 -16.97 -2.80
CA PRO A 131 2.64 -17.74 -2.89
C PRO A 131 2.13 -17.84 -4.32
N SER A 132 1.33 -18.86 -4.59
CA SER A 132 0.82 -19.15 -5.95
C SER A 132 -0.05 -18.02 -6.52
N TRP A 133 -0.67 -17.22 -5.67
CA TRP A 133 -1.55 -16.12 -6.09
C TRP A 133 -0.79 -14.81 -6.38
N VAL A 134 0.51 -14.77 -6.17
CA VAL A 134 1.34 -13.59 -6.47
C VAL A 134 1.59 -13.51 -7.97
N GLY A 135 1.43 -12.32 -8.53
CA GLY A 135 1.61 -12.06 -9.95
C GLY A 135 2.88 -11.26 -10.24
N GLU A 136 2.78 -10.35 -11.20
CA GLU A 136 3.90 -9.52 -11.66
C GLU A 136 4.45 -8.65 -10.55
N GLU A 137 5.76 -8.58 -10.42
CA GLU A 137 6.41 -7.69 -9.47
C GLU A 137 6.39 -6.25 -10.00
N VAL A 138 5.96 -5.32 -9.13
CA VAL A 138 5.90 -3.89 -9.46
C VAL A 138 6.69 -3.05 -8.46
N THR A 139 7.62 -3.66 -7.75
CA THR A 139 8.53 -2.95 -6.84
C THR A 139 9.22 -1.82 -7.59
N GLY A 140 9.18 -0.61 -7.03
CA GLY A 140 9.81 0.55 -7.65
C GLY A 140 9.02 1.20 -8.77
N ASP A 141 7.91 0.62 -9.19
CA ASP A 141 7.03 1.26 -10.18
C ASP A 141 6.17 2.30 -9.45
N VAL A 142 6.52 3.56 -9.61
CA VAL A 142 5.89 4.67 -8.89
C VAL A 142 4.40 4.79 -9.16
N ARG A 143 3.92 4.26 -10.29
CA ARG A 143 2.49 4.31 -10.63
C ARG A 143 1.65 3.49 -9.64
N TYR A 144 2.25 2.52 -8.96
CA TYR A 144 1.58 1.65 -7.98
C TYR A 144 1.80 2.10 -6.54
N TYR A 145 2.51 3.18 -6.31
CA TYR A 145 2.62 3.75 -4.97
C TYR A 145 1.25 4.29 -4.55
N ASN A 146 0.86 4.02 -3.32
CA ASN A 146 -0.44 4.48 -2.82
C ASN A 146 -0.61 6.00 -2.96
N SER A 147 0.46 6.77 -2.77
CA SER A 147 0.43 8.22 -2.95
C SER A 147 0.09 8.62 -4.39
N ALA A 148 0.64 7.91 -5.38
CA ALA A 148 0.35 8.16 -6.77
C ALA A 148 -1.06 7.72 -7.13
N LEU A 149 -1.47 6.54 -6.66
CA LEU A 149 -2.82 6.03 -6.88
C LEU A 149 -3.88 6.97 -6.29
N ALA A 150 -3.62 7.50 -5.09
CA ALA A 150 -4.52 8.44 -4.44
C ALA A 150 -4.69 9.73 -5.25
N ARG A 151 -3.58 10.23 -5.78
CA ARG A 151 -3.56 11.50 -6.53
C ARG A 151 -4.21 11.36 -7.90
N VAL A 152 -3.94 10.24 -8.60
CA VAL A 152 -4.44 10.01 -9.95
C VAL A 152 -5.88 9.48 -9.94
N GLY A 153 -6.24 8.69 -8.92
CA GLY A 153 -7.59 8.11 -8.82
C GLY A 153 -7.84 6.96 -9.77
N GLN A 154 -6.78 6.40 -10.37
CA GLN A 154 -6.89 5.23 -11.25
C GLN A 154 -5.57 4.47 -11.26
N TYR A 155 -5.64 3.18 -11.58
CA TYR A 155 -4.44 2.36 -11.66
C TYR A 155 -3.97 2.23 -13.12
N PRO A 156 -2.70 1.80 -13.34
CA PRO A 156 -2.05 1.91 -14.66
C PRO A 156 -2.65 1.06 -15.78
N PHE A 157 -3.47 0.06 -15.48
CA PHE A 157 -4.01 -0.79 -16.52
C PHE A 157 -5.04 -0.05 -17.36
N PRO A 158 -4.93 -0.06 -18.68
CA PRO A 158 -6.04 0.33 -19.51
C PRO A 158 -7.18 -0.67 -19.34
N ALA A 159 -8.43 -0.22 -19.56
CA ALA A 159 -9.61 -1.07 -19.38
C ALA A 159 -9.51 -2.38 -20.18
N ALA A 160 -8.81 -2.36 -21.32
CA ALA A 160 -8.63 -3.52 -22.19
C ALA A 160 -7.58 -4.50 -21.68
N ASP A 161 -6.78 -4.16 -20.65
CA ASP A 161 -5.66 -4.97 -20.16
C ASP A 161 -5.86 -5.41 -18.72
N GLN A 162 -7.11 -5.63 -18.34
CA GLN A 162 -7.45 -6.07 -16.98
C GLN A 162 -7.07 -7.53 -16.72
N SER A 163 -6.57 -8.24 -17.73
CA SER A 163 -6.07 -9.60 -17.56
C SER A 163 -4.87 -9.68 -16.61
N LYS A 164 -4.22 -8.57 -16.30
CA LYS A 164 -3.12 -8.49 -15.34
C LYS A 164 -3.58 -8.53 -13.89
N GLN A 165 -4.88 -8.36 -13.64
CA GLN A 165 -5.47 -8.41 -12.32
C GLN A 165 -6.53 -9.52 -12.25
N PRO A 166 -6.76 -10.10 -11.04
CA PRO A 166 -7.82 -11.09 -10.92
C PRO A 166 -9.19 -10.45 -11.15
N SER A 167 -10.12 -11.27 -11.66
CA SER A 167 -11.49 -10.83 -11.86
C SER A 167 -12.16 -10.48 -10.53
N ASN A 168 -13.03 -9.46 -10.54
CA ASN A 168 -13.82 -9.07 -9.40
C ASN A 168 -15.10 -9.91 -9.26
N THR A 169 -15.31 -10.85 -10.14
CA THR A 169 -16.47 -11.76 -10.10
C THR A 169 -16.22 -12.95 -9.20
#